data_9482968f510eab8250ae60b05126a22e
#
_entry.id   9482968f510eab8250ae60b05126a22e
#
_cell.length_a   1.000
_cell.length_b   1.000
_cell.length_c   1.000
_cell.angle_alpha   90.00
_cell.angle_beta   90.00
_cell.angle_gamma   90.00
#
_symmetry.space_group_name_H-M   'P 1'
#
loop_
_entity.id
_entity.type
_entity.pdbx_description
1 polymer ?
#
loop_
_entity_poly.entity_id
_entity_poly.type
_entity_poly.pdbx_seq_one_letter_code
_entity_poly.pdbx_strand_id
1 'polypeptide(L)'
;ATDRHLWAETFDRDLSPETLFAVQSEIAAAISTALGRELVADSGQVAAPTTSNAAAYDLFLRARAQAGSRVDADIRRTIAVYRQAVAADPEFALAMGELGLELTNLYWFNTRAATDRDEARLWIDRALALQPEHPRLRYILARHLYHGRLDYEGALPELAVAEQGLPGS
;
A
#
# COMPACT_ATOMS: atom_id res chain seq x y z
N ALA A 1 2.26 0.72 -42.32
CA ALA A 1 2.35 0.95 -40.88
C ALA A 1 3.70 0.38 -40.43
N THR A 2 4.66 1.27 -40.15
CA THR A 2 5.97 0.89 -39.61
C THR A 2 5.83 0.67 -38.11
N ASP A 3 5.98 -0.57 -37.70
CA ASP A 3 6.06 -0.95 -36.29
C ASP A 3 7.36 -0.34 -35.75
N ARG A 4 7.24 0.66 -34.89
CA ARG A 4 8.36 1.38 -34.31
C ARG A 4 8.56 0.86 -32.89
N HIS A 5 9.55 -0.02 -32.72
CA HIS A 5 10.00 -0.39 -31.39
C HIS A 5 10.46 0.86 -30.64
N LEU A 6 9.69 1.27 -29.65
CA LEU A 6 9.96 2.48 -28.87
C LEU A 6 11.09 2.29 -27.85
N TRP A 7 11.33 1.06 -27.42
CA TRP A 7 12.37 0.75 -26.45
C TRP A 7 12.66 -0.76 -26.41
N ALA A 8 13.94 -1.15 -26.27
CA ALA A 8 14.39 -2.50 -25.97
C ALA A 8 15.72 -2.41 -25.20
N GLU A 9 15.75 -2.86 -23.98
CA GLU A 9 16.94 -2.96 -23.15
C GLU A 9 17.00 -4.36 -22.53
N THR A 10 18.20 -4.96 -22.45
CA THR A 10 18.40 -6.29 -21.89
C THR A 10 19.06 -6.13 -20.53
N PHE A 11 18.41 -6.65 -19.48
CA PHE A 11 18.95 -6.67 -18.12
C PHE A 11 19.45 -8.08 -17.84
N ASP A 12 20.77 -8.27 -17.85
CA ASP A 12 21.44 -9.56 -17.55
C ASP A 12 22.13 -9.42 -16.19
N ARG A 13 21.44 -9.87 -15.13
CA ARG A 13 21.96 -9.85 -13.75
C ARG A 13 21.48 -11.08 -12.97
N ASP A 14 22.32 -11.59 -12.07
CA ASP A 14 21.91 -12.62 -11.12
C ASP A 14 20.74 -12.15 -10.25
N LEU A 15 19.67 -12.95 -10.24
CA LEU A 15 18.45 -12.67 -9.48
C LEU A 15 18.68 -12.99 -8.01
N SER A 16 19.18 -12.01 -7.25
CA SER A 16 19.09 -12.02 -5.78
C SER A 16 17.88 -11.16 -5.34
N PRO A 17 17.35 -11.37 -4.12
CA PRO A 17 16.28 -10.51 -3.60
C PRO A 17 16.62 -9.01 -3.65
N GLU A 18 17.88 -8.66 -3.36
CA GLU A 18 18.34 -7.27 -3.39
C GLU A 18 18.40 -6.71 -4.82
N THR A 19 18.78 -7.53 -5.81
CA THR A 19 18.85 -7.10 -7.20
C THR A 19 17.47 -7.04 -7.85
N LEU A 20 16.49 -7.82 -7.40
CA LEU A 20 15.14 -7.80 -7.94
C LEU A 20 14.50 -6.42 -7.80
N PHE A 21 14.63 -5.77 -6.65
CA PHE A 21 14.09 -4.42 -6.42
C PHE A 21 14.83 -3.36 -7.22
N ALA A 22 16.14 -3.48 -7.36
CA ALA A 22 16.93 -2.58 -8.19
C ALA A 22 16.52 -2.68 -9.65
N VAL A 23 16.36 -3.89 -10.18
CA VAL A 23 15.91 -4.15 -11.55
C VAL A 23 14.49 -3.63 -11.79
N GLN A 24 13.56 -3.83 -10.86
CA GLN A 24 12.20 -3.28 -10.98
C GLN A 24 12.21 -1.75 -11.04
N SER A 25 13.03 -1.09 -10.21
CA SER A 25 13.15 0.36 -10.22
C SER A 25 13.82 0.88 -11.49
N GLU A 26 14.84 0.19 -12.00
CA GLU A 26 15.52 0.53 -13.26
C GLU A 26 14.58 0.37 -14.45
N ILE A 27 13.80 -0.71 -14.52
CA ILE A 27 12.77 -0.94 -15.54
C ILE A 27 11.71 0.16 -15.51
N ALA A 28 11.19 0.49 -14.32
CA ALA A 28 10.19 1.55 -14.17
C ALA A 28 10.74 2.91 -14.61
N ALA A 29 11.98 3.24 -14.26
CA ALA A 29 12.63 4.46 -14.68
C ALA A 29 12.88 4.51 -16.20
N ALA A 30 13.31 3.40 -16.79
CA ALA A 30 13.56 3.29 -18.24
C ALA A 30 12.26 3.41 -19.04
N ILE A 31 11.17 2.75 -18.60
CA ILE A 31 9.84 2.88 -19.21
C ILE A 31 9.34 4.32 -19.10
N SER A 32 9.47 4.95 -17.94
CA SER A 32 9.06 6.35 -17.72
C SER A 32 9.82 7.32 -18.61
N THR A 33 11.10 7.07 -18.84
CA THR A 33 11.94 7.88 -19.74
C THR A 33 11.55 7.69 -21.21
N ALA A 34 11.22 6.46 -21.62
CA ALA A 34 10.86 6.10 -22.99
C ALA A 34 9.46 6.62 -23.39
N LEU A 35 8.51 6.68 -22.46
CA LEU A 35 7.15 7.14 -22.69
C LEU A 35 6.97 8.66 -22.58
N GLY A 36 8.03 9.38 -22.20
CA GLY A 36 7.99 10.83 -22.04
C GLY A 36 7.28 11.29 -20.76
N ARG A 37 7.53 12.54 -20.39
CA ARG A 37 7.07 13.15 -19.12
C ARG A 37 5.55 13.16 -18.88
N GLU A 38 4.74 12.93 -19.88
CA GLU A 38 3.27 12.98 -19.74
C GLU A 38 2.69 11.78 -18.97
N LEU A 39 3.39 10.63 -18.93
CA LEU A 39 2.96 9.47 -18.15
C LEU A 39 3.46 9.49 -16.68
N VAL A 40 4.44 10.33 -16.37
CA VAL A 40 4.97 10.45 -15.00
C VAL A 40 3.99 11.16 -14.07
N ALA A 41 3.06 11.93 -14.60
CA ALA A 41 2.03 12.59 -13.79
C ALA A 41 0.90 11.63 -13.35
N ASP A 42 0.72 10.51 -14.05
CA ASP A 42 -0.39 9.58 -13.79
C ASP A 42 0.06 8.21 -13.24
N SER A 43 1.32 7.86 -13.40
CA SER A 43 1.91 6.73 -12.68
C SER A 43 2.42 7.26 -11.34
N GLY A 44 1.57 7.21 -10.32
CA GLY A 44 1.99 7.47 -8.94
C GLY A 44 3.33 6.80 -8.71
N GLN A 45 4.34 7.56 -8.27
CA GLN A 45 5.67 7.06 -7.97
C GLN A 45 5.55 5.67 -7.37
N VAL A 46 6.14 4.67 -8.04
CA VAL A 46 6.40 3.39 -7.39
C VAL A 46 7.38 3.74 -6.27
N ALA A 47 6.82 4.12 -5.13
CA ALA A 47 7.59 4.40 -3.94
C ALA A 47 8.48 3.18 -3.71
N ALA A 48 9.76 3.39 -3.46
CA ALA A 48 10.68 2.33 -3.13
C ALA A 48 10.02 1.40 -2.11
N PRO A 49 10.15 0.07 -2.26
CA PRO A 49 9.51 -0.85 -1.34
C PRO A 49 9.91 -0.47 0.09
N THR A 50 8.92 -0.27 0.94
CA THR A 50 9.12 0.16 2.33
C THR A 50 9.62 -1.00 3.22
N THR A 51 10.08 -2.08 2.62
CA THR A 51 10.70 -3.25 3.25
C THR A 51 11.82 -3.81 2.37
N SER A 52 12.90 -4.27 3.00
CA SER A 52 13.95 -5.07 2.35
C SER A 52 13.65 -6.58 2.39
N ASN A 53 12.59 -7.01 3.09
CA ASN A 53 12.20 -8.41 3.19
C ASN A 53 11.34 -8.82 2.00
N ALA A 54 11.95 -9.56 1.05
CA ALA A 54 11.27 -10.00 -0.17
C ALA A 54 10.05 -10.89 0.10
N ALA A 55 10.10 -11.75 1.13
CA ALA A 55 8.95 -12.60 1.49
C ALA A 55 7.78 -11.78 2.05
N ALA A 56 8.07 -10.77 2.89
CA ALA A 56 7.06 -9.86 3.39
C ALA A 56 6.42 -9.04 2.25
N TYR A 57 7.23 -8.61 1.30
CA TYR A 57 6.76 -7.86 0.14
C TYR A 57 5.88 -8.70 -0.80
N ASP A 58 6.25 -9.95 -1.08
CA ASP A 58 5.42 -10.88 -1.86
C ASP A 58 4.04 -11.10 -1.20
N LEU A 59 4.03 -11.35 0.11
CA LEU A 59 2.79 -11.48 0.89
C LEU A 59 1.94 -10.20 0.82
N PHE A 60 2.56 -9.04 0.95
CA PHE A 60 1.91 -7.74 0.81
C PHE A 60 1.25 -7.56 -0.57
N LEU A 61 1.95 -7.89 -1.65
CA LEU A 61 1.41 -7.79 -3.01
C LEU A 61 0.23 -8.74 -3.23
N ARG A 62 0.31 -9.97 -2.71
CA ARG A 62 -0.81 -10.94 -2.75
C ARG A 62 -2.03 -10.42 -1.99
N ALA A 63 -1.83 -9.87 -0.80
CA ALA A 63 -2.92 -9.28 -0.03
C ALA A 63 -3.56 -8.10 -0.78
N ARG A 64 -2.75 -7.20 -1.34
CA ARG A 64 -3.23 -6.06 -2.15
C ARG A 64 -4.05 -6.50 -3.36
N ALA A 65 -3.64 -7.56 -4.04
CA ALA A 65 -4.39 -8.11 -5.19
C ALA A 65 -5.77 -8.68 -4.79
N GLN A 66 -5.96 -9.05 -3.53
CA GLN A 66 -7.22 -9.58 -2.98
C GLN A 66 -8.07 -8.49 -2.28
N ALA A 67 -7.46 -7.34 -1.98
CA ALA A 67 -8.13 -6.24 -1.26
C ALA A 67 -9.29 -5.63 -2.07
N GLY A 68 -10.20 -4.97 -1.35
CA GLY A 68 -11.34 -4.25 -1.95
C GLY A 68 -12.65 -5.02 -1.98
N SER A 69 -12.69 -6.28 -1.57
CA SER A 69 -13.95 -7.01 -1.35
C SER A 69 -14.71 -6.42 -0.16
N ARG A 70 -16.05 -6.60 -0.18
CA ARG A 70 -16.93 -6.30 0.96
C ARG A 70 -17.49 -7.56 1.60
N VAL A 71 -17.09 -8.72 1.10
CA VAL A 71 -17.51 -10.03 1.62
C VAL A 71 -16.64 -10.40 2.82
N ASP A 72 -17.27 -10.74 3.94
CA ASP A 72 -16.60 -11.07 5.21
C ASP A 72 -15.45 -12.08 5.03
N ALA A 73 -15.72 -13.20 4.35
CA ALA A 73 -14.75 -14.26 4.17
C ALA A 73 -13.52 -13.81 3.35
N ASP A 74 -13.70 -12.91 2.38
CA ASP A 74 -12.61 -12.39 1.56
C ASP A 74 -11.77 -11.41 2.36
N ILE A 75 -12.41 -10.48 3.09
CA ILE A 75 -11.71 -9.53 3.96
C ILE A 75 -10.87 -10.29 4.99
N ARG A 76 -11.42 -11.32 5.64
CA ARG A 76 -10.67 -12.12 6.63
C ARG A 76 -9.48 -12.86 6.01
N ARG A 77 -9.62 -13.35 4.76
CA ARG A 77 -8.48 -13.94 4.03
C ARG A 77 -7.39 -12.91 3.77
N THR A 78 -7.74 -11.72 3.31
CA THR A 78 -6.81 -10.62 3.08
C THR A 78 -6.12 -10.19 4.37
N ILE A 79 -6.85 -10.04 5.46
CA ILE A 79 -6.31 -9.77 6.80
C ILE A 79 -5.27 -10.83 7.20
N ALA A 80 -5.59 -12.11 6.98
CA ALA A 80 -4.66 -13.20 7.34
C ALA A 80 -3.34 -13.12 6.55
N VAL A 81 -3.38 -12.72 5.27
CA VAL A 81 -2.17 -12.55 4.45
C VAL A 81 -1.37 -11.32 4.89
N TYR A 82 -2.02 -10.19 5.19
CA TYR A 82 -1.31 -9.02 5.74
C TYR A 82 -0.67 -9.31 7.10
N ARG A 83 -1.32 -10.08 7.98
CA ARG A 83 -0.70 -10.52 9.24
C ARG A 83 0.56 -11.34 9.02
N GLN A 84 0.59 -12.20 7.99
CA GLN A 84 1.81 -12.94 7.62
C GLN A 84 2.91 -11.99 7.10
N ALA A 85 2.56 -10.99 6.31
CA ALA A 85 3.52 -9.99 5.86
C ALA A 85 4.15 -9.21 7.02
N VAL A 86 3.34 -8.76 7.98
CA VAL A 86 3.80 -8.08 9.20
C VAL A 86 4.62 -9.00 10.11
N ALA A 87 4.26 -10.30 10.18
CA ALA A 87 5.04 -11.28 10.95
C ALA A 87 6.41 -11.55 10.31
N ALA A 88 6.50 -11.52 8.97
CA ALA A 88 7.76 -11.68 8.24
C ALA A 88 8.65 -10.44 8.36
N ASP A 89 8.06 -9.24 8.43
CA ASP A 89 8.77 -7.98 8.66
C ASP A 89 7.99 -7.08 9.62
N PRO A 90 8.36 -7.06 10.91
CA PRO A 90 7.71 -6.23 11.93
C PRO A 90 7.93 -4.71 11.79
N GLU A 91 8.75 -4.25 10.85
CA GLU A 91 8.96 -2.83 10.53
C GLU A 91 8.30 -2.42 9.21
N PHE A 92 7.55 -3.31 8.58
CA PHE A 92 6.85 -3.03 7.32
C PHE A 92 5.61 -2.15 7.56
N ALA A 93 5.81 -0.85 7.72
CA ALA A 93 4.78 0.12 8.06
C ALA A 93 3.57 0.08 7.09
N LEU A 94 3.81 -0.05 5.78
CA LEU A 94 2.72 -0.06 4.81
C LEU A 94 1.85 -1.32 4.94
N ALA A 95 2.43 -2.48 5.23
CA ALA A 95 1.65 -3.70 5.48
C ALA A 95 0.81 -3.59 6.75
N MET A 96 1.33 -2.96 7.81
CA MET A 96 0.56 -2.65 9.03
C MET A 96 -0.62 -1.71 8.73
N GLY A 97 -0.38 -0.64 7.97
CA GLY A 97 -1.43 0.29 7.57
C GLY A 97 -2.55 -0.39 6.79
N GLU A 98 -2.21 -1.18 5.77
CA GLU A 98 -3.20 -1.91 4.97
C GLU A 98 -3.94 -2.97 5.80
N LEU A 99 -3.28 -3.64 6.74
CA LEU A 99 -3.94 -4.50 7.73
C LEU A 99 -5.00 -3.73 8.53
N GLY A 100 -4.65 -2.54 9.02
CA GLY A 100 -5.56 -1.65 9.71
C GLY A 100 -6.74 -1.20 8.85
N LEU A 101 -6.50 -0.95 7.56
CA LEU A 101 -7.56 -0.62 6.61
C LEU A 101 -8.55 -1.78 6.41
N GLU A 102 -8.05 -3.00 6.22
CA GLU A 102 -8.91 -4.17 6.06
C GLU A 102 -9.70 -4.51 7.34
N LEU A 103 -9.13 -4.33 8.52
CA LEU A 103 -9.86 -4.44 9.80
C LEU A 103 -10.94 -3.34 9.93
N THR A 104 -10.67 -2.12 9.46
CA THR A 104 -11.68 -1.05 9.39
C THR A 104 -12.81 -1.42 8.43
N ASN A 105 -12.50 -2.01 7.27
CA ASN A 105 -13.47 -2.49 6.31
C ASN A 105 -14.31 -3.65 6.90
N LEU A 106 -13.68 -4.60 7.60
CA LEU A 106 -14.38 -5.68 8.28
C LEU A 106 -15.38 -5.14 9.32
N TYR A 107 -14.94 -4.21 10.16
CA TYR A 107 -15.83 -3.52 11.10
C TYR A 107 -16.99 -2.84 10.37
N TRP A 108 -16.69 -2.01 9.35
CA TRP A 108 -17.69 -1.16 8.72
C TRP A 108 -18.71 -1.94 7.90
N PHE A 109 -18.29 -2.91 7.11
CA PHE A 109 -19.18 -3.63 6.21
C PHE A 109 -19.84 -4.85 6.84
N ASN A 110 -19.26 -5.46 7.87
CA ASN A 110 -19.68 -6.78 8.34
C ASN A 110 -19.95 -6.85 9.85
N THR A 111 -18.94 -6.68 10.71
CA THR A 111 -19.05 -7.11 12.09
C THR A 111 -19.63 -6.08 13.05
N ARG A 112 -19.33 -4.81 12.84
CA ARG A 112 -19.57 -3.72 13.83
C ARG A 112 -18.95 -3.99 15.21
N ALA A 113 -18.03 -4.96 15.31
CA ALA A 113 -17.38 -5.33 16.55
C ALA A 113 -16.31 -4.30 16.94
N ALA A 114 -16.39 -3.79 18.16
CA ALA A 114 -15.42 -2.82 18.68
C ALA A 114 -13.98 -3.38 18.66
N THR A 115 -13.83 -4.70 18.84
CA THR A 115 -12.53 -5.38 18.77
C THR A 115 -11.83 -5.20 17.43
N ASP A 116 -12.57 -5.32 16.31
CA ASP A 116 -11.99 -5.16 14.97
C ASP A 116 -11.58 -3.69 14.74
N ARG A 117 -12.43 -2.76 15.18
CA ARG A 117 -12.14 -1.32 15.11
C ARG A 117 -10.90 -0.95 15.93
N ASP A 118 -10.81 -1.44 17.15
CA ASP A 118 -9.75 -1.07 18.07
C ASP A 118 -8.40 -1.74 17.65
N GLU A 119 -8.46 -2.96 17.13
CA GLU A 119 -7.30 -3.61 16.50
C GLU A 119 -6.84 -2.85 15.26
N ALA A 120 -7.77 -2.38 14.41
CA ALA A 120 -7.45 -1.54 13.25
C ALA A 120 -6.64 -0.31 13.67
N ARG A 121 -7.10 0.39 14.71
CA ARG A 121 -6.42 1.57 15.23
C ARG A 121 -5.01 1.26 15.72
N LEU A 122 -4.83 0.16 16.44
CA LEU A 122 -3.51 -0.26 16.91
C LEU A 122 -2.50 -0.43 15.78
N TRP A 123 -2.91 -1.08 14.69
CA TRP A 123 -2.03 -1.29 13.54
C TRP A 123 -1.72 0.00 12.78
N ILE A 124 -2.71 0.87 12.63
CA ILE A 124 -2.53 2.20 12.01
C ILE A 124 -1.56 3.05 12.83
N ASP A 125 -1.70 3.09 14.15
CA ASP A 125 -0.81 3.86 15.02
C ASP A 125 0.64 3.35 14.96
N ARG A 126 0.84 2.03 14.92
CA ARG A 126 2.16 1.43 14.74
C ARG A 126 2.78 1.81 13.39
N ALA A 127 2.02 1.74 12.32
CA ALA A 127 2.46 2.14 11.00
C ALA A 127 2.91 3.60 10.95
N LEU A 128 2.10 4.50 11.52
CA LEU A 128 2.39 5.93 11.59
C LEU A 128 3.55 6.26 12.54
N ALA A 129 3.80 5.46 13.57
CA ALA A 129 4.99 5.62 14.41
C ALA A 129 6.29 5.36 13.64
N LEU A 130 6.27 4.44 12.65
CA LEU A 130 7.41 4.16 11.78
C LEU A 130 7.53 5.20 10.64
N GLN A 131 6.41 5.61 10.06
CA GLN A 131 6.38 6.51 8.90
C GLN A 131 5.27 7.57 9.05
N PRO A 132 5.46 8.60 9.90
CA PRO A 132 4.42 9.55 10.26
C PRO A 132 3.89 10.38 9.09
N GLU A 133 4.74 10.68 8.10
CA GLU A 133 4.38 11.53 6.97
C GLU A 133 4.00 10.76 5.70
N HIS A 134 3.89 9.42 5.77
CA HIS A 134 3.60 8.63 4.58
C HIS A 134 2.14 8.87 4.11
N PRO A 135 1.91 9.40 2.90
CA PRO A 135 0.58 9.84 2.45
C PRO A 135 -0.48 8.74 2.48
N ARG A 136 -0.10 7.52 2.09
CA ARG A 136 -1.01 6.36 2.14
C ARG A 136 -1.44 6.01 3.57
N LEU A 137 -0.55 6.11 4.54
CA LEU A 137 -0.88 5.85 5.95
C LEU A 137 -1.80 6.94 6.53
N ARG A 138 -1.60 8.20 6.16
CA ARG A 138 -2.50 9.30 6.50
C ARG A 138 -3.89 9.09 5.91
N TYR A 139 -3.98 8.68 4.65
CA TYR A 139 -5.26 8.30 4.04
C TYR A 139 -5.94 7.16 4.80
N ILE A 140 -5.20 6.13 5.21
CA ILE A 140 -5.73 5.00 5.97
C ILE A 140 -6.25 5.45 7.34
N LEU A 141 -5.53 6.34 8.03
CA LEU A 141 -5.99 6.94 9.28
C LEU A 141 -7.30 7.71 9.07
N ALA A 142 -7.36 8.56 8.05
CA ALA A 142 -8.58 9.29 7.71
C ALA A 142 -9.78 8.36 7.47
N ARG A 143 -9.57 7.28 6.72
CA ARG A 143 -10.58 6.24 6.48
C ARG A 143 -11.05 5.58 7.78
N HIS A 144 -10.14 5.30 8.70
CA HIS A 144 -10.48 4.73 10.01
C HIS A 144 -11.27 5.72 10.87
N LEU A 145 -10.86 6.99 10.91
CA LEU A 145 -11.62 8.03 11.64
C LEU A 145 -13.03 8.17 11.06
N TYR A 146 -13.15 8.22 9.75
CA TYR A 146 -14.44 8.36 9.06
C TYR A 146 -15.37 7.16 9.30
N HIS A 147 -14.91 5.93 9.02
CA HIS A 147 -15.74 4.73 9.08
C HIS A 147 -15.75 4.05 10.47
N GLY A 148 -14.60 4.04 11.15
CA GLY A 148 -14.45 3.37 12.43
C GLY A 148 -14.98 4.17 13.61
N ARG A 149 -14.86 5.50 13.55
CA ARG A 149 -15.17 6.39 14.66
C ARG A 149 -16.29 7.39 14.39
N LEU A 150 -16.68 7.57 13.12
CA LEU A 150 -17.57 8.63 12.65
C LEU A 150 -17.04 10.04 13.03
N ASP A 151 -15.72 10.15 13.16
CA ASP A 151 -15.00 11.39 13.45
C ASP A 151 -14.63 12.08 12.13
N TYR A 152 -15.57 12.84 11.62
CA TYR A 152 -15.41 13.54 10.34
C TYR A 152 -14.45 14.74 10.46
N GLU A 153 -14.47 15.41 11.58
CA GLU A 153 -13.59 16.55 11.84
C GLU A 153 -12.12 16.12 11.93
N GLY A 154 -11.85 14.99 12.61
CA GLY A 154 -10.52 14.41 12.68
C GLY A 154 -10.04 13.81 11.37
N ALA A 155 -10.94 13.34 10.49
CA ALA A 155 -10.58 12.76 9.20
C ALA A 155 -10.10 13.80 8.17
N LEU A 156 -10.67 15.01 8.17
CA LEU A 156 -10.39 16.04 7.16
C LEU A 156 -8.92 16.47 7.10
N PRO A 157 -8.23 16.80 8.21
CA PRO A 157 -6.82 17.16 8.15
C PRO A 157 -5.92 16.04 7.66
N GLU A 158 -6.24 14.78 7.98
CA GLU A 158 -5.48 13.63 7.51
C GLU A 158 -5.64 13.39 6.01
N LEU A 159 -6.85 13.65 5.46
CA LEU A 159 -7.09 13.64 4.01
C LEU A 159 -6.30 14.73 3.30
N ALA A 160 -6.25 15.94 3.88
CA ALA A 160 -5.50 17.05 3.30
C ALA A 160 -3.99 16.76 3.21
N VAL A 161 -3.42 16.07 4.21
CA VAL A 161 -2.02 15.63 4.17
C VAL A 161 -1.84 14.52 3.11
N ALA A 162 -2.76 13.56 3.05
CA ALA A 162 -2.70 12.47 2.08
C ALA A 162 -2.75 12.97 0.63
N GLU A 163 -3.61 13.95 0.33
CA GLU A 163 -3.78 14.54 -0.99
C GLU A 163 -2.50 15.18 -1.54
N GLN A 164 -1.69 15.80 -0.67
CA GLN A 164 -0.41 16.39 -1.07
C GLN A 164 0.59 15.37 -1.63
N GLY A 165 0.52 14.13 -1.17
CA GLY A 165 1.43 13.04 -1.58
C GLY A 165 0.79 11.99 -2.50
N LEU A 166 -0.52 12.05 -2.75
CA LEU A 166 -1.28 11.14 -3.62
C LEU A 166 -2.10 11.95 -4.63
N PRO A 167 -1.46 12.70 -5.53
CA PRO A 167 -2.17 13.52 -6.51
C PRO A 167 -3.07 12.66 -7.40
N GLY A 168 -4.35 13.03 -7.51
CA GLY A 168 -5.33 12.34 -8.37
C GLY A 168 -6.10 11.19 -7.70
N SER A 169 -6.04 11.05 -6.37
CA SER A 169 -6.83 10.06 -5.61
C SER A 169 -8.22 10.57 -5.22
#